data_b19d133f1de285676c7ffe77c97d9e73
#
_entry.id   b19d133f1de285676c7ffe77c97d9e73
#
_cell.length_a   1.000
_cell.length_b   1.000
_cell.length_c   1.000
_cell.angle_alpha   90.00
_cell.angle_beta   90.00
_cell.angle_gamma   90.00
#
_symmetry.space_group_name_H-M   'P 1'
#
loop_
_entity.id
_entity.type
_entity.pdbx_description
1 polymer ?
#
loop_
_entity_poly.entity_id
_entity_poly.type
_entity_poly.pdbx_seq_one_letter_code
_entity_poly.pdbx_strand_id
1 'polypeptide(L)'
;MTDTLSPATSSVASRRDFRVADLSMAPFGRKEMILAEHEMPGLMALRKEYGESKPLAGARISGSLHMTIQTAVLIETLTALGAEVRWASCNIFSTQDHAAAAVVVGPDGTPDDPQGVPVFAWKGETLEEYWWCTDQMMTWPDAADGTKYDGPNMILDDGGDATMLLHKGVEYEKAGA
;
A
#
# COMPACT_ATOMS: atom_id res chain seq x y z
N MET A 1 -31.34 -0.41 -45.76
CA MET A 1 -29.99 -0.68 -45.29
C MET A 1 -29.77 0.21 -44.08
N THR A 2 -30.02 -0.31 -42.88
CA THR A 2 -29.92 0.41 -41.64
C THR A 2 -28.68 -0.11 -40.92
N ASP A 3 -27.60 0.69 -40.92
CA ASP A 3 -26.40 0.41 -40.18
C ASP A 3 -26.67 0.60 -38.67
N THR A 4 -26.66 -0.50 -37.95
CA THR A 4 -26.71 -0.51 -36.50
C THR A 4 -25.27 -0.36 -35.98
N LEU A 5 -24.91 0.85 -35.55
CA LEU A 5 -23.71 1.12 -34.81
C LEU A 5 -23.80 0.45 -33.42
N SER A 6 -22.99 -0.58 -33.27
CA SER A 6 -22.74 -1.22 -31.95
C SER A 6 -22.04 -0.24 -31.03
N PRO A 7 -22.46 -0.07 -29.77
CA PRO A 7 -21.72 0.77 -28.83
C PRO A 7 -20.41 0.10 -28.46
N ALA A 8 -19.30 0.80 -28.71
CA ALA A 8 -17.98 0.42 -28.23
C ALA A 8 -18.01 0.35 -26.69
N THR A 9 -17.88 -0.84 -26.15
CA THR A 9 -17.57 -1.07 -24.72
C THR A 9 -16.21 -0.47 -24.43
N SER A 10 -16.19 0.74 -23.89
CA SER A 10 -15.03 1.33 -23.29
C SER A 10 -14.65 0.44 -22.08
N SER A 11 -13.61 -0.37 -22.23
CA SER A 11 -12.96 -1.01 -21.09
C SER A 11 -12.44 0.10 -20.19
N VAL A 12 -13.04 0.28 -19.03
CA VAL A 12 -12.46 1.05 -17.95
C VAL A 12 -11.16 0.32 -17.60
N ALA A 13 -10.03 0.83 -18.08
CA ALA A 13 -8.72 0.39 -17.66
C ALA A 13 -8.71 0.56 -16.13
N SER A 14 -8.63 -0.55 -15.40
CA SER A 14 -8.47 -0.57 -13.96
C SER A 14 -7.32 0.39 -13.64
N ARG A 15 -7.64 1.52 -13.00
CA ARG A 15 -6.63 2.46 -12.52
C ARG A 15 -5.84 1.68 -11.49
N ARG A 16 -4.59 1.35 -11.80
CA ARG A 16 -3.72 0.61 -10.89
C ARG A 16 -3.57 1.42 -9.61
N ASP A 17 -3.99 0.86 -8.49
CA ASP A 17 -4.02 1.53 -7.18
C ASP A 17 -2.65 1.41 -6.49
N PHE A 18 -1.60 1.88 -7.15
CA PHE A 18 -0.24 1.98 -6.62
C PHE A 18 0.62 2.89 -7.51
N ARG A 19 1.74 3.39 -6.95
CA ARG A 19 2.80 4.05 -7.72
C ARG A 19 4.16 3.77 -7.10
N VAL A 20 5.00 3.06 -7.85
CA VAL A 20 6.39 2.71 -7.50
C VAL A 20 7.30 2.97 -8.70
N ALA A 21 8.62 2.95 -8.50
CA ALA A 21 9.59 3.26 -9.56
C ALA A 21 9.53 2.27 -10.73
N ASP A 22 9.65 0.96 -10.46
CA ASP A 22 9.73 -0.09 -11.49
C ASP A 22 9.37 -1.46 -10.91
N LEU A 23 8.27 -2.04 -11.38
CA LEU A 23 7.81 -3.37 -10.96
C LEU A 23 8.76 -4.51 -11.39
N SER A 24 9.61 -4.30 -12.40
CA SER A 24 10.58 -5.32 -12.83
C SER A 24 11.61 -5.65 -11.76
N MET A 25 11.77 -4.80 -10.74
CA MET A 25 12.65 -5.01 -9.59
C MET A 25 12.07 -6.00 -8.56
N ALA A 26 10.81 -6.37 -8.65
CA ALA A 26 10.13 -7.22 -7.67
C ALA A 26 10.82 -8.58 -7.43
N PRO A 27 11.33 -9.31 -8.44
CA PRO A 27 12.02 -10.59 -8.21
C PRO A 27 13.28 -10.44 -7.35
N PHE A 28 13.99 -9.33 -7.45
CA PHE A 28 15.14 -9.04 -6.58
C PHE A 28 14.66 -8.70 -5.16
N GLY A 29 13.70 -7.82 -5.02
CA GLY A 29 13.11 -7.47 -3.73
C GLY A 29 12.58 -8.70 -2.99
N ARG A 30 11.91 -9.63 -3.69
CA ARG A 30 11.41 -10.88 -3.09
C ARG A 30 12.53 -11.73 -2.49
N LYS A 31 13.67 -11.84 -3.15
CA LYS A 31 14.84 -12.57 -2.62
C LYS A 31 15.40 -11.92 -1.35
N GLU A 32 15.48 -10.59 -1.35
CA GLU A 32 15.92 -9.82 -0.17
C GLU A 32 14.95 -9.97 1.01
N MET A 33 13.64 -9.96 0.75
CA MET A 33 12.63 -10.20 1.79
C MET A 33 12.78 -11.58 2.43
N ILE A 34 13.03 -12.63 1.64
CA ILE A 34 13.26 -13.99 2.17
C ILE A 34 14.48 -14.01 3.10
N LEU A 35 15.54 -13.27 2.77
CA LEU A 35 16.70 -13.15 3.65
C LEU A 35 16.35 -12.39 4.94
N ALA A 36 15.64 -11.27 4.83
CA ALA A 36 15.24 -10.46 5.97
C ALA A 36 14.31 -11.20 6.94
N GLU A 37 13.46 -12.10 6.47
CA GLU A 37 12.60 -12.94 7.31
C GLU A 37 13.41 -13.76 8.32
N HIS A 38 14.62 -14.21 7.96
CA HIS A 38 15.50 -14.92 8.89
C HIS A 38 16.06 -14.01 10.00
N GLU A 39 16.13 -12.72 9.74
CA GLU A 39 16.59 -11.70 10.69
C GLU A 39 15.44 -11.13 11.55
N MET A 40 14.20 -11.50 11.23
CA MET A 40 12.98 -10.99 11.86
C MET A 40 12.13 -12.11 12.51
N PRO A 41 12.73 -12.93 13.42
CA PRO A 41 12.05 -14.11 13.95
C PRO A 41 10.77 -13.79 14.73
N GLY A 42 10.67 -12.59 15.32
CA GLY A 42 9.46 -12.14 16.01
C GLY A 42 8.25 -12.03 15.07
N LEU A 43 8.42 -11.41 13.91
CA LEU A 43 7.33 -11.32 12.91
C LEU A 43 6.99 -12.69 12.33
N MET A 44 7.99 -13.55 12.09
CA MET A 44 7.74 -14.91 11.61
C MET A 44 6.99 -15.76 12.63
N ALA A 45 7.29 -15.59 13.92
CA ALA A 45 6.54 -16.24 15.00
C ALA A 45 5.08 -15.78 15.03
N LEU A 46 4.82 -14.48 14.88
CA LEU A 46 3.46 -13.93 14.80
C LEU A 46 2.68 -14.48 13.60
N ARG A 47 3.29 -14.53 12.42
CA ARG A 47 2.65 -15.14 11.24
C ARG A 47 2.27 -16.60 11.49
N LYS A 48 3.17 -17.37 12.11
CA LYS A 48 2.95 -18.78 12.40
C LYS A 48 1.86 -18.99 13.44
N GLU A 49 1.83 -18.18 14.50
CA GLU A 49 0.91 -18.33 15.62
C GLU A 49 -0.50 -17.83 15.29
N TYR A 50 -0.61 -16.70 14.60
CA TYR A 50 -1.88 -15.99 14.39
C TYR A 50 -2.40 -15.97 12.94
N GLY A 51 -1.62 -16.48 11.98
CA GLY A 51 -2.00 -16.42 10.57
C GLY A 51 -3.32 -17.10 10.23
N GLU A 52 -3.69 -18.19 10.93
CA GLU A 52 -4.98 -18.87 10.75
C GLU A 52 -6.13 -18.07 11.40
N SER A 53 -5.92 -17.51 12.58
CA SER A 53 -6.95 -16.79 13.34
C SER A 53 -7.25 -15.40 12.80
N LYS A 54 -6.33 -14.82 12.02
CA LYS A 54 -6.43 -13.50 11.38
C LYS A 54 -6.92 -12.40 12.34
N PRO A 55 -6.20 -12.12 13.42
CA PRO A 55 -6.63 -11.19 14.46
C PRO A 55 -6.78 -9.74 13.97
N LEU A 56 -6.21 -9.41 12.80
CA LEU A 56 -6.34 -8.09 12.16
C LEU A 56 -7.44 -8.05 11.10
N ALA A 57 -8.32 -9.05 11.03
CA ALA A 57 -9.45 -9.00 10.10
C ALA A 57 -10.31 -7.75 10.35
N GLY A 58 -10.56 -6.96 9.30
CA GLY A 58 -11.27 -5.68 9.37
C GLY A 58 -10.39 -4.48 9.74
N ALA A 59 -9.11 -4.67 10.03
CA ALA A 59 -8.18 -3.56 10.14
C ALA A 59 -7.81 -3.03 8.75
N ARG A 60 -8.01 -1.73 8.53
CA ARG A 60 -7.53 -0.97 7.37
C ARG A 60 -6.38 -0.08 7.84
N ILE A 61 -5.16 -0.47 7.49
CA ILE A 61 -3.94 0.15 8.00
C ILE A 61 -3.31 1.03 6.91
N SER A 62 -3.25 2.32 7.15
CA SER A 62 -2.40 3.23 6.38
C SER A 62 -1.05 3.38 7.07
N GLY A 63 0.03 2.99 6.40
CA GLY A 63 1.38 3.02 6.94
C GLY A 63 2.24 4.09 6.29
N SER A 64 2.78 5.00 7.10
CA SER A 64 3.77 6.01 6.73
C SER A 64 5.09 5.72 7.45
N LEU A 65 5.88 4.84 6.86
CA LEU A 65 7.16 4.38 7.38
C LEU A 65 8.11 4.07 6.22
N HIS A 66 9.41 4.22 6.41
CA HIS A 66 10.45 3.94 5.41
C HIS A 66 10.17 2.65 4.63
N MET A 67 9.98 2.74 3.31
CA MET A 67 9.66 1.58 2.46
C MET A 67 10.92 0.76 2.17
N THR A 68 11.37 0.03 3.18
CA THR A 68 12.56 -0.84 3.14
C THR A 68 12.18 -2.32 3.04
N ILE A 69 13.17 -3.18 2.88
CA ILE A 69 12.97 -4.64 2.89
C ILE A 69 12.35 -5.13 4.20
N GLN A 70 12.78 -4.60 5.34
CA GLN A 70 12.21 -4.96 6.64
C GLN A 70 10.75 -4.52 6.75
N THR A 71 10.44 -3.34 6.24
CA THR A 71 9.06 -2.85 6.17
C THR A 71 8.20 -3.70 5.23
N ALA A 72 8.75 -4.19 4.13
CA ALA A 72 8.06 -5.13 3.25
C ALA A 72 7.68 -6.43 3.98
N VAL A 73 8.56 -6.97 4.81
CA VAL A 73 8.27 -8.13 5.68
C VAL A 73 7.18 -7.80 6.71
N LEU A 74 7.20 -6.60 7.30
CA LEU A 74 6.14 -6.12 8.19
C LEU A 74 4.79 -6.05 7.46
N ILE A 75 4.73 -5.43 6.30
CA ILE A 75 3.49 -5.29 5.49
C ILE A 75 2.90 -6.66 5.19
N GLU A 76 3.70 -7.61 4.71
CA GLU A 76 3.21 -8.97 4.45
C GLU A 76 2.82 -9.72 5.73
N THR A 77 3.41 -9.37 6.87
CA THR A 77 2.95 -9.91 8.16
C THR A 77 1.57 -9.38 8.51
N LEU A 78 1.34 -8.07 8.37
CA LEU A 78 0.04 -7.45 8.63
C LEU A 78 -1.06 -8.07 7.75
N THR A 79 -0.79 -8.27 6.46
CA THR A 79 -1.74 -8.91 5.53
C THR A 79 -1.95 -10.38 5.85
N ALA A 80 -0.91 -11.13 6.22
CA ALA A 80 -1.03 -12.52 6.66
C ALA A 80 -1.91 -12.64 7.91
N LEU A 81 -1.89 -11.64 8.79
CA LEU A 81 -2.75 -11.55 9.97
C LEU A 81 -4.17 -11.02 9.68
N GLY A 82 -4.49 -10.71 8.43
CA GLY A 82 -5.84 -10.37 7.96
C GLY A 82 -6.09 -8.88 7.75
N ALA A 83 -5.11 -7.99 7.89
CA ALA A 83 -5.28 -6.58 7.62
C ALA A 83 -5.34 -6.27 6.12
N GLU A 84 -6.12 -5.26 5.76
CA GLU A 84 -5.96 -4.52 4.52
C GLU A 84 -4.93 -3.40 4.76
N VAL A 85 -4.02 -3.18 3.82
CA VAL A 85 -2.88 -2.26 4.03
C VAL A 85 -2.71 -1.35 2.81
N ARG A 86 -2.38 -0.08 3.05
CA ARG A 86 -1.89 0.89 2.07
C ARG A 86 -0.63 1.55 2.63
N TRP A 87 0.36 1.83 1.80
CA TRP A 87 1.65 2.27 2.30
C TRP A 87 2.26 3.42 1.53
N ALA A 88 2.88 4.37 2.25
CA ALA A 88 3.77 5.38 1.70
C ALA A 88 5.07 5.44 2.53
N SER A 89 6.12 6.04 1.98
CA SER A 89 7.33 6.28 2.77
C SER A 89 7.19 7.56 3.60
N CYS A 90 7.77 7.57 4.79
CA CYS A 90 7.87 8.78 5.63
C CYS A 90 9.10 9.65 5.28
N ASN A 91 9.79 9.37 4.17
CA ASN A 91 10.98 10.11 3.75
C ASN A 91 11.25 9.93 2.26
N ILE A 92 11.54 11.03 1.56
CA ILE A 92 11.73 11.08 0.10
C ILE A 92 12.95 10.30 -0.44
N PHE A 93 13.90 9.91 0.42
CA PHE A 93 15.13 9.21 -0.01
C PHE A 93 15.28 7.80 0.54
N SER A 94 14.45 7.38 1.49
CA SER A 94 14.64 6.13 2.22
C SER A 94 14.05 4.90 1.54
N THR A 95 13.20 5.07 0.52
CA THR A 95 12.58 3.96 -0.20
C THR A 95 13.64 3.09 -0.89
N GLN A 96 13.53 1.78 -0.71
CA GLN A 96 14.21 0.78 -1.52
C GLN A 96 13.24 0.33 -2.62
N ASP A 97 13.46 0.77 -3.86
CA ASP A 97 12.51 0.59 -4.96
C ASP A 97 12.17 -0.88 -5.23
N HIS A 98 13.13 -1.78 -5.05
CA HIS A 98 12.91 -3.21 -5.17
C HIS A 98 12.02 -3.78 -4.04
N ALA A 99 12.04 -3.19 -2.84
CA ALA A 99 11.14 -3.56 -1.76
C ALA A 99 9.70 -3.11 -2.07
N ALA A 100 9.52 -1.87 -2.52
CA ALA A 100 8.24 -1.33 -2.95
C ALA A 100 7.64 -2.17 -4.09
N ALA A 101 8.44 -2.49 -5.10
CA ALA A 101 8.04 -3.36 -6.21
C ALA A 101 7.61 -4.76 -5.74
N ALA A 102 8.36 -5.39 -4.83
CA ALA A 102 8.05 -6.72 -4.32
C ALA A 102 6.73 -6.76 -3.55
N VAL A 103 6.44 -5.72 -2.76
CA VAL A 103 5.18 -5.60 -2.01
C VAL A 103 4.00 -5.40 -2.94
N VAL A 104 4.12 -4.54 -3.96
CA VAL A 104 3.05 -4.31 -4.95
C VAL A 104 2.77 -5.56 -5.78
N VAL A 105 3.81 -6.24 -6.24
CA VAL A 105 3.65 -7.49 -7.00
C VAL A 105 3.06 -8.58 -6.10
N GLY A 106 3.48 -8.67 -4.85
CA GLY A 106 3.04 -9.70 -3.91
C GLY A 106 3.66 -11.07 -4.18
N PRO A 107 3.41 -12.04 -3.28
CA PRO A 107 3.97 -13.39 -3.40
C PRO A 107 3.42 -14.18 -4.59
N ASP A 108 2.17 -13.94 -4.99
CA ASP A 108 1.45 -14.69 -6.00
C ASP A 108 1.29 -13.94 -7.34
N GLY A 109 1.71 -12.67 -7.39
CA GLY A 109 1.58 -11.80 -8.55
C GLY A 109 2.78 -11.82 -9.49
N THR A 110 2.64 -11.07 -10.57
CA THR A 110 3.71 -10.77 -11.54
C THR A 110 3.78 -9.26 -11.79
N PRO A 111 4.87 -8.72 -12.38
CA PRO A 111 4.93 -7.31 -12.74
C PRO A 111 3.79 -6.86 -13.69
N ASP A 112 3.28 -7.77 -14.53
CA ASP A 112 2.17 -7.49 -15.44
C ASP A 112 0.80 -7.62 -14.77
N ASP A 113 0.70 -8.46 -13.72
CA ASP A 113 -0.51 -8.71 -12.93
C ASP A 113 -0.17 -8.70 -11.43
N PRO A 114 0.06 -7.51 -10.84
CA PRO A 114 0.38 -7.39 -9.43
C PRO A 114 -0.83 -7.72 -8.54
N GLN A 115 -0.59 -8.52 -7.49
CA GLN A 115 -1.61 -9.04 -6.56
C GLN A 115 -1.32 -8.66 -5.10
N GLY A 116 -0.34 -7.79 -4.89
CA GLY A 116 0.10 -7.42 -3.54
C GLY A 116 -0.62 -6.19 -2.97
N VAL A 117 0.09 -5.47 -2.14
CA VAL A 117 -0.42 -4.33 -1.37
C VAL A 117 -0.18 -3.02 -2.13
N PRO A 118 -1.14 -2.10 -2.14
CA PRO A 118 -0.96 -0.75 -2.66
C PRO A 118 0.19 -0.01 -1.96
N VAL A 119 1.21 0.37 -2.72
CA VAL A 119 2.34 1.19 -2.25
C VAL A 119 2.49 2.42 -3.13
N PHE A 120 2.67 3.56 -2.50
CA PHE A 120 2.93 4.85 -3.12
C PHE A 120 4.27 5.36 -2.59
N ALA A 121 5.37 4.89 -3.17
CA ALA A 121 6.71 5.26 -2.75
C ALA A 121 7.77 4.93 -3.81
N TRP A 122 8.74 5.83 -4.00
CA TRP A 122 9.97 5.59 -4.76
C TRP A 122 11.12 6.45 -4.20
N LYS A 123 12.33 6.07 -4.48
CA LYS A 123 13.48 6.82 -4.03
C LYS A 123 13.66 8.10 -4.83
N GLY A 124 13.74 9.23 -4.15
CA GLY A 124 13.97 10.53 -4.78
C GLY A 124 12.67 11.25 -5.20
N GLU A 125 11.58 10.99 -4.49
CA GLU A 125 10.36 11.80 -4.59
C GLU A 125 10.68 13.30 -4.40
N THR A 126 10.02 14.14 -5.14
CA THR A 126 9.91 15.55 -4.81
C THR A 126 9.00 15.73 -3.59
N LEU A 127 9.06 16.90 -2.96
CA LEU A 127 8.17 17.17 -1.81
C LEU A 127 6.69 17.15 -2.21
N GLU A 128 6.34 17.57 -3.41
CA GLU A 128 4.98 17.50 -3.94
C GLU A 128 4.54 16.04 -4.14
N GLU A 129 5.39 15.20 -4.71
CA GLU A 129 5.12 13.77 -4.89
C GLU A 129 4.98 13.05 -3.55
N TYR A 130 5.79 13.39 -2.56
CA TYR A 130 5.70 12.86 -1.20
C TYR A 130 4.33 13.11 -0.57
N TRP A 131 3.82 14.34 -0.63
CA TRP A 131 2.50 14.67 -0.10
C TRP A 131 1.38 14.01 -0.91
N TRP A 132 1.54 13.91 -2.23
CA TRP A 132 0.63 13.14 -3.06
C TRP A 132 0.60 11.65 -2.66
N CYS A 133 1.75 11.03 -2.41
CA CYS A 133 1.85 9.64 -1.94
C CYS A 133 1.15 9.46 -0.58
N THR A 134 1.34 10.41 0.34
CA THR A 134 0.68 10.40 1.64
C THR A 134 -0.84 10.50 1.50
N ASP A 135 -1.34 11.37 0.63
CA ASP A 135 -2.77 11.50 0.32
C ASP A 135 -3.34 10.20 -0.28
N GLN A 136 -2.65 9.61 -1.26
CA GLN A 136 -3.08 8.35 -1.88
C GLN A 136 -3.12 7.18 -0.87
N MET A 137 -2.17 7.10 0.04
CA MET A 137 -2.14 6.11 1.10
C MET A 137 -3.34 6.27 2.05
N MET A 138 -3.77 7.49 2.31
CA MET A 138 -4.92 7.80 3.18
C MET A 138 -6.27 7.64 2.47
N THR A 139 -6.28 7.66 1.13
CA THR A 139 -7.50 7.52 0.31
C THR A 139 -7.82 6.03 0.09
N TRP A 140 -8.92 5.57 0.66
CA TRP A 140 -9.34 4.17 0.55
C TRP A 140 -10.46 4.03 -0.48
N PRO A 141 -10.34 3.10 -1.44
CA PRO A 141 -11.42 2.79 -2.36
C PRO A 141 -12.57 2.09 -1.62
N ASP A 142 -13.78 2.21 -2.14
CA ASP A 142 -14.90 1.42 -1.63
C ASP A 142 -14.61 -0.08 -1.78
N ALA A 143 -15.09 -0.87 -0.84
CA ALA A 143 -14.96 -2.32 -0.90
C ALA A 143 -15.69 -2.92 -2.11
N ALA A 144 -15.25 -4.10 -2.55
CA ALA A 144 -15.85 -4.80 -3.69
C ALA A 144 -17.35 -5.16 -3.47
N ASP A 145 -17.79 -5.26 -2.22
CA ASP A 145 -19.18 -5.48 -1.84
C ASP A 145 -20.02 -4.21 -1.79
N GLY A 146 -19.43 -3.05 -2.12
CA GLY A 146 -20.06 -1.74 -2.09
C GLY A 146 -20.02 -1.03 -0.74
N THR A 147 -19.35 -1.60 0.26
CA THR A 147 -19.11 -0.90 1.54
C THR A 147 -18.26 0.34 1.31
N LYS A 148 -18.75 1.48 1.80
CA LYS A 148 -18.04 2.76 1.72
C LYS A 148 -17.01 2.87 2.84
N TYR A 149 -15.79 3.30 2.47
CA TYR A 149 -14.75 3.60 3.44
C TYR A 149 -14.43 5.09 3.45
N ASP A 150 -14.46 5.67 4.65
CA ASP A 150 -14.05 7.07 4.87
C ASP A 150 -12.54 7.20 5.14
N GLY A 151 -11.76 6.12 4.92
CA GLY A 151 -10.32 6.08 5.14
C GLY A 151 -9.87 4.88 5.98
N PRO A 152 -8.63 4.89 6.49
CA PRO A 152 -8.12 3.87 7.38
C PRO A 152 -8.84 3.91 8.74
N ASN A 153 -8.84 2.77 9.46
CA ASN A 153 -9.22 2.73 10.86
C ASN A 153 -8.01 2.56 11.80
N MET A 154 -6.83 2.37 11.23
CA MET A 154 -5.55 2.33 11.95
C MET A 154 -4.47 3.04 11.14
N ILE A 155 -3.56 3.71 11.83
CA ILE A 155 -2.40 4.37 11.22
C ILE A 155 -1.13 3.87 11.91
N LEU A 156 -0.11 3.57 11.11
CA LEU A 156 1.24 3.35 11.56
C LEU A 156 2.10 4.48 10.97
N ASP A 157 2.59 5.38 11.82
CA ASP A 157 3.24 6.62 11.40
C ASP A 157 4.57 6.81 12.13
N ASP A 158 5.67 6.97 11.38
CA ASP A 158 7.03 7.17 11.90
C ASP A 158 7.43 8.62 11.67
N GLY A 159 7.13 9.55 11.72
CA GLY A 159 7.54 10.96 11.49
C GLY A 159 6.44 11.94 11.89
N GLY A 160 5.21 11.44 11.92
CA GLY A 160 4.05 12.22 12.31
C GLY A 160 3.40 12.99 11.16
N ASP A 161 3.87 12.87 9.92
CA ASP A 161 3.34 13.61 8.78
C ASP A 161 1.93 13.15 8.40
N ALA A 162 1.66 11.85 8.40
CA ALA A 162 0.31 11.32 8.16
C ALA A 162 -0.66 11.75 9.27
N THR A 163 -0.23 11.71 10.51
CA THR A 163 -0.99 12.19 11.67
C THR A 163 -1.25 13.69 11.57
N MET A 164 -0.25 14.48 11.18
CA MET A 164 -0.39 15.92 10.97
C MET A 164 -1.42 16.22 9.87
N LEU A 165 -1.40 15.47 8.77
CA LEU A 165 -2.35 15.64 7.65
C LEU A 165 -3.79 15.47 8.13
N LEU A 166 -4.08 14.47 8.96
CA LEU A 166 -5.41 14.26 9.55
C LEU A 166 -5.84 15.42 10.43
N HIS A 167 -4.97 15.93 11.29
CA HIS A 167 -5.28 17.09 12.12
C HIS A 167 -5.56 18.33 11.26
N LYS A 168 -4.81 18.55 10.19
CA LYS A 168 -5.05 19.63 9.23
C LYS A 168 -6.38 19.45 8.50
N GLY A 169 -6.74 18.23 8.08
CA GLY A 169 -8.04 17.94 7.49
C GLY A 169 -9.20 18.36 8.40
N VAL A 170 -9.13 18.00 9.68
CA VAL A 170 -10.15 18.40 10.68
C VAL A 170 -10.21 19.93 10.85
N GLU A 171 -9.08 20.64 10.78
CA GLU A 171 -9.08 22.11 10.82
C GLU A 171 -9.77 22.71 9.59
N TYR A 172 -9.51 22.18 8.39
CA TYR A 172 -10.14 22.63 7.14
C TYR A 172 -11.64 22.35 7.10
N GLU A 173 -12.07 21.17 7.50
CA GLU A 173 -13.49 20.82 7.62
C GLU A 173 -14.24 21.80 8.55
N LYS A 174 -13.65 22.14 9.70
CA LYS A 174 -14.23 23.13 10.65
C LYS A 174 -14.27 24.54 10.07
N ALA A 175 -13.33 24.88 9.19
CA ALA A 175 -13.29 26.16 8.51
C ALA A 175 -14.26 26.24 7.32
N GLY A 176 -14.86 25.12 6.90
CA GLY A 176 -15.77 25.04 5.76
C GLY A 176 -15.05 25.12 4.41
N ALA A 177 -13.79 24.68 4.37
CA ALA A 177 -12.97 24.64 3.17
C ALA A 177 -13.14 23.31 2.43
#